data_ec405c96a02b97f11bfe533c0eeb51ef
#
_entry.id   ec405c96a02b97f11bfe533c0eeb51ef
#
_cell.length_a   1.000
_cell.length_b   1.000
_cell.length_c   1.000
_cell.angle_alpha   90.00
_cell.angle_beta   90.00
_cell.angle_gamma   90.00
#
_symmetry.space_group_name_H-M   'P 1'
#
loop_
_entity.id
_entity.type
_entity.pdbx_description
1 polymer ?
#
loop_
_entity_poly.entity_id
_entity_poly.type
_entity_poly.pdbx_seq_one_letter_code
_entity_poly.pdbx_strand_id
1 'polypeptide(L)'
;MTDNHTAAVWGAFAADALSLGVHWVYNTGVIDKKFGRVKGYHDPLTSYHKGKKAGDFTHYGDQMLVLLESAANAKGFDERRFAQSWRDYFAGYKGYFDQATKATLANMDAGRELTASGSDSDDLAGAARMAALVAVYSADQQELVRAAKAQTALTHNDGRVIDSAEFFARTVFSVLKGQPPVAAAEQTLDDHFADNPIASLVSMGLESRDRDTRQTIAEFGQMCSIEAGLPGAMHLIARYAGDLATGLVENVMAGGDSSARGMLAGMVLGADQGMTAIPEAWIVEMTAAGRIRELLSGL
;
A
#
# COMPACT_ATOMS: atom_id res chain seq x y z
N MET A 1 -5.01 11.30 22.75
CA MET A 1 -5.43 10.26 21.79
C MET A 1 -4.22 10.02 20.92
N THR A 2 -3.77 8.80 20.84
CA THR A 2 -2.64 8.43 19.97
C THR A 2 -3.02 8.69 18.52
N ASP A 3 -2.13 9.32 17.77
CA ASP A 3 -2.35 9.76 16.39
C ASP A 3 -2.21 8.58 15.40
N ASN A 4 -3.01 7.53 15.64
CA ASN A 4 -2.88 6.25 14.94
C ASN A 4 -3.22 6.35 13.44
N HIS A 5 -4.05 7.33 13.03
CA HIS A 5 -4.33 7.56 11.63
C HIS A 5 -3.10 8.09 10.87
N THR A 6 -2.27 8.93 11.51
CA THR A 6 -0.99 9.32 10.90
C THR A 6 -0.01 8.15 10.88
N ALA A 7 0.00 7.31 11.93
CA ALA A 7 0.83 6.11 11.96
C ALA A 7 0.49 5.10 10.84
N ALA A 8 -0.80 4.99 10.47
CA ALA A 8 -1.20 4.21 9.30
C ALA A 8 -0.54 4.70 8.00
N VAL A 9 -0.53 6.01 7.79
CA VAL A 9 0.12 6.62 6.61
C VAL A 9 1.64 6.41 6.64
N TRP A 10 2.27 6.67 7.78
CA TRP A 10 3.72 6.47 7.95
C TRP A 10 4.12 5.01 7.79
N GLY A 11 3.33 4.06 8.30
CA GLY A 11 3.56 2.63 8.15
C GLY A 11 3.56 2.19 6.68
N ALA A 12 2.62 2.71 5.88
CA ALA A 12 2.55 2.44 4.45
C ALA A 12 3.76 3.03 3.70
N PHE A 13 4.16 4.28 3.96
CA PHE A 13 5.35 4.87 3.34
C PHE A 13 6.63 4.16 3.76
N ALA A 14 6.78 3.80 5.04
CA ALA A 14 7.93 3.06 5.53
C ALA A 14 8.05 1.68 4.88
N ALA A 15 6.92 1.00 4.67
CA ALA A 15 6.88 -0.29 3.99
C ALA A 15 7.32 -0.19 2.52
N ASP A 16 6.89 0.84 1.80
CA ASP A 16 7.30 1.06 0.42
C ASP A 16 8.78 1.41 0.32
N ALA A 17 9.27 2.35 1.13
CA ALA A 17 10.69 2.73 1.15
C ALA A 17 11.60 1.54 1.53
N LEU A 18 11.16 0.69 2.48
CA LEU A 18 11.90 -0.53 2.85
C LEU A 18 11.92 -1.54 1.70
N SER A 19 10.86 -1.59 0.92
CA SER A 19 10.75 -2.49 -0.24
C SER A 19 11.66 -2.09 -1.38
N LEU A 20 11.94 -0.81 -1.59
CA LEU A 20 12.67 -0.29 -2.74
C LEU A 20 13.95 -1.06 -3.05
N GLY A 21 14.76 -1.37 -2.03
CA GLY A 21 16.04 -2.05 -2.19
C GLY A 21 15.94 -3.45 -2.81
N VAL A 22 14.83 -4.14 -2.58
CA VAL A 22 14.62 -5.54 -2.98
C VAL A 22 13.38 -5.74 -3.84
N HIS A 23 12.69 -4.67 -4.23
CA HIS A 23 11.47 -4.74 -5.02
C HIS A 23 11.70 -5.47 -6.34
N TRP A 24 10.84 -6.48 -6.60
CA TRP A 24 10.93 -7.39 -7.74
C TRP A 24 12.20 -8.27 -7.78
N VAL A 25 12.83 -8.49 -6.62
CA VAL A 25 13.81 -9.56 -6.46
C VAL A 25 13.07 -10.84 -6.02
N TYR A 26 12.83 -11.75 -6.94
CA TYR A 26 12.05 -12.98 -6.68
C TYR A 26 12.88 -14.09 -6.02
N ASN A 27 14.19 -14.12 -6.24
CA ASN A 27 15.08 -15.06 -5.58
C ASN A 27 15.53 -14.50 -4.22
N THR A 28 14.92 -14.96 -3.15
CA THR A 28 15.22 -14.49 -1.78
C THR A 28 16.66 -14.78 -1.35
N GLY A 29 17.31 -15.79 -1.93
CA GLY A 29 18.73 -16.08 -1.70
C GLY A 29 19.65 -14.95 -2.19
N VAL A 30 19.23 -14.16 -3.18
CA VAL A 30 19.96 -12.95 -3.62
C VAL A 30 19.86 -11.86 -2.56
N ILE A 31 18.68 -11.70 -1.93
CA ILE A 31 18.47 -10.75 -0.84
C ILE A 31 19.36 -11.11 0.35
N ASP A 32 19.32 -12.37 0.77
CA ASP A 32 20.15 -12.89 1.88
C ASP A 32 21.63 -12.68 1.62
N LYS A 33 22.10 -13.00 0.42
CA LYS A 33 23.52 -12.86 0.05
C LYS A 33 23.97 -11.41 0.01
N LYS A 34 23.10 -10.48 -0.45
CA LYS A 34 23.47 -9.08 -0.67
C LYS A 34 23.35 -8.24 0.60
N PHE A 35 22.32 -8.43 1.39
CA PHE A 35 21.99 -7.58 2.53
C PHE A 35 21.96 -8.34 3.86
N GLY A 36 22.00 -9.68 3.86
CA GLY A 36 21.63 -10.45 5.04
C GLY A 36 20.15 -10.21 5.37
N ARG A 37 19.86 -9.71 6.56
CA ARG A 37 18.51 -9.30 6.94
C ARG A 37 18.32 -7.81 6.65
N VAL A 38 17.36 -7.48 5.82
CA VAL A 38 17.01 -6.09 5.49
C VAL A 38 16.32 -5.45 6.70
N LYS A 39 17.01 -4.52 7.36
CA LYS A 39 16.50 -3.79 8.54
C LYS A 39 16.38 -2.27 8.34
N GLY A 40 16.78 -1.78 7.19
CA GLY A 40 16.78 -0.36 6.82
C GLY A 40 16.71 -0.21 5.31
N TYR A 41 16.81 1.01 4.85
CA TYR A 41 16.69 1.33 3.44
C TYR A 41 17.98 1.00 2.67
N HIS A 42 17.80 0.57 1.43
CA HIS A 42 18.90 0.22 0.53
C HIS A 42 18.65 0.76 -0.87
N ASP A 43 19.73 1.05 -1.58
CA ASP A 43 19.65 1.32 -3.01
C ASP A 43 19.07 0.12 -3.76
N PRO A 44 18.25 0.33 -4.80
CA PRO A 44 17.56 -0.75 -5.49
C PRO A 44 18.54 -1.70 -6.21
N LEU A 45 18.30 -3.01 -6.05
CA LEU A 45 19.06 -4.05 -6.76
C LEU A 45 18.62 -4.21 -8.21
N THR A 46 17.36 -3.89 -8.51
CA THR A 46 16.80 -4.05 -9.85
C THR A 46 16.96 -2.78 -10.68
N SER A 47 17.05 -2.93 -11.99
CA SER A 47 17.17 -1.80 -12.92
C SER A 47 15.86 -1.02 -13.11
N TYR A 48 14.74 -1.54 -12.59
CA TYR A 48 13.43 -0.88 -12.70
C TYR A 48 13.38 0.47 -11.95
N HIS A 49 14.10 0.57 -10.85
CA HIS A 49 14.15 1.79 -10.03
C HIS A 49 15.42 2.62 -10.23
N LYS A 50 15.92 2.65 -11.48
CA LYS A 50 17.15 3.38 -11.82
C LYS A 50 17.02 4.85 -11.41
N GLY A 51 18.04 5.34 -10.68
CA GLY A 51 18.10 6.73 -10.20
C GLY A 51 17.50 6.95 -8.81
N LYS A 52 16.80 5.96 -8.26
CA LYS A 52 16.36 5.96 -6.87
C LYS A 52 17.50 5.54 -5.92
N LYS A 53 17.41 5.96 -4.66
CA LYS A 53 18.37 5.68 -3.59
C LYS A 53 17.66 5.20 -2.33
N ALA A 54 18.43 4.71 -1.39
CA ALA A 54 17.95 4.37 -0.05
C ALA A 54 17.14 5.51 0.55
N GLY A 55 15.95 5.22 1.05
CA GLY A 55 14.99 6.20 1.59
C GLY A 55 14.04 6.82 0.57
N ASP A 56 14.24 6.61 -0.73
CA ASP A 56 13.26 6.95 -1.75
C ASP A 56 12.13 5.90 -1.80
N PHE A 57 11.11 6.18 -2.57
CA PHE A 57 9.97 5.29 -2.80
C PHE A 57 10.11 4.50 -4.10
N THR A 58 9.41 3.35 -4.16
CA THR A 58 9.06 2.76 -5.45
C THR A 58 8.08 3.68 -6.19
N HIS A 59 7.73 3.35 -7.43
CA HIS A 59 6.70 4.11 -8.15
C HIS A 59 5.31 4.01 -7.49
N TYR A 60 5.07 3.07 -6.58
CA TYR A 60 3.83 2.97 -5.81
C TYR A 60 3.78 4.01 -4.68
N GLY A 61 4.83 4.11 -3.88
CA GLY A 61 4.95 5.13 -2.85
C GLY A 61 5.01 6.55 -3.42
N ASP A 62 5.66 6.74 -4.58
CA ASP A 62 5.61 8.01 -5.31
C ASP A 62 4.16 8.41 -5.61
N GLN A 63 3.33 7.51 -6.13
CA GLN A 63 1.92 7.76 -6.43
C GLN A 63 1.08 7.99 -5.16
N MET A 64 1.41 7.30 -4.07
CA MET A 64 0.77 7.54 -2.78
C MET A 64 1.07 8.95 -2.25
N LEU A 65 2.29 9.46 -2.46
CA LEU A 65 2.65 10.84 -2.09
C LEU A 65 1.86 11.85 -2.92
N VAL A 66 1.70 11.62 -4.23
CA VAL A 66 0.86 12.47 -5.09
C VAL A 66 -0.59 12.51 -4.59
N LEU A 67 -1.14 11.36 -4.17
CA LEU A 67 -2.49 11.31 -3.59
C LEU A 67 -2.57 12.09 -2.28
N LEU A 68 -1.59 11.93 -1.39
CA LEU A 68 -1.54 12.66 -0.11
C LEU A 68 -1.46 14.18 -0.36
N GLU A 69 -0.63 14.63 -1.28
CA GLU A 69 -0.51 16.05 -1.65
C GLU A 69 -1.82 16.60 -2.22
N SER A 70 -2.44 15.86 -3.13
CA SER A 70 -3.72 16.26 -3.71
C SER A 70 -4.81 16.37 -2.64
N ALA A 71 -4.91 15.39 -1.74
CA ALA A 71 -5.93 15.35 -0.69
C ALA A 71 -5.70 16.43 0.38
N ALA A 72 -4.46 16.65 0.80
CA ALA A 72 -4.11 17.69 1.78
C ALA A 72 -4.41 19.10 1.23
N ASN A 73 -4.04 19.38 -0.02
CA ASN A 73 -4.31 20.66 -0.67
C ASN A 73 -5.80 20.94 -0.89
N ALA A 74 -6.59 19.89 -1.11
CA ALA A 74 -8.04 19.99 -1.29
C ALA A 74 -8.84 19.93 0.03
N LYS A 75 -8.17 19.59 1.15
CA LYS A 75 -8.79 19.23 2.44
C LYS A 75 -9.85 18.13 2.28
N GLY A 76 -9.55 17.14 1.47
CA GLY A 76 -10.42 16.04 1.11
C GLY A 76 -10.02 15.43 -0.22
N PHE A 77 -10.71 14.36 -0.64
CA PHE A 77 -10.46 13.73 -1.93
C PHE A 77 -11.37 14.33 -3.02
N ASP A 78 -10.73 14.92 -4.03
CA ASP A 78 -11.38 15.35 -5.26
C ASP A 78 -10.78 14.56 -6.44
N GLU A 79 -11.61 13.76 -7.09
CA GLU A 79 -11.17 12.84 -8.14
C GLU A 79 -10.53 13.56 -9.33
N ARG A 80 -11.08 14.69 -9.75
CA ARG A 80 -10.54 15.47 -10.89
C ARG A 80 -9.21 16.09 -10.56
N ARG A 81 -9.08 16.63 -9.35
CA ARG A 81 -7.80 17.20 -8.89
C ARG A 81 -6.74 16.12 -8.74
N PHE A 82 -7.10 14.97 -8.19
CA PHE A 82 -6.15 13.86 -8.09
C PHE A 82 -5.75 13.35 -9.47
N ALA A 83 -6.68 13.14 -10.39
CA ALA A 83 -6.40 12.75 -11.76
C ALA A 83 -5.43 13.73 -12.47
N GLN A 84 -5.67 15.03 -12.31
CA GLN A 84 -4.79 16.06 -12.88
C GLN A 84 -3.40 16.01 -12.22
N SER A 85 -3.32 15.99 -10.88
CA SER A 85 -2.04 15.92 -10.16
C SER A 85 -1.25 14.69 -10.54
N TRP A 86 -1.91 13.53 -10.67
CA TRP A 86 -1.31 12.27 -11.07
C TRP A 86 -0.77 12.34 -12.51
N ARG A 87 -1.55 12.87 -13.44
CA ARG A 87 -1.14 13.06 -14.84
C ARG A 87 0.04 14.04 -14.96
N ASP A 88 0.00 15.17 -14.26
CA ASP A 88 1.08 16.17 -14.25
C ASP A 88 2.37 15.60 -13.68
N TYR A 89 2.25 14.79 -12.61
CA TYR A 89 3.39 14.08 -12.04
C TYR A 89 4.07 13.17 -13.08
N PHE A 90 3.31 12.38 -13.80
CA PHE A 90 3.86 11.48 -14.82
C PHE A 90 4.35 12.18 -16.07
N ALA A 91 3.89 13.38 -16.39
CA ALA A 91 4.43 14.18 -17.51
C ALA A 91 5.92 14.54 -17.33
N GLY A 92 6.38 14.66 -16.07
CA GLY A 92 7.77 14.93 -15.72
C GLY A 92 8.55 13.73 -15.15
N TYR A 93 7.89 12.60 -14.95
CA TYR A 93 8.46 11.46 -14.24
C TYR A 93 9.53 10.73 -15.06
N LYS A 94 10.67 10.47 -14.45
CA LYS A 94 11.80 9.77 -15.08
C LYS A 94 12.05 8.36 -14.52
N GLY A 95 11.16 7.90 -13.62
CA GLY A 95 11.22 6.57 -13.04
C GLY A 95 10.54 5.50 -13.91
N TYR A 96 10.23 4.37 -13.28
CA TYR A 96 9.59 3.26 -13.95
C TYR A 96 8.10 3.51 -14.17
N PHE A 97 7.64 3.29 -15.38
CA PHE A 97 6.22 3.26 -15.73
C PHE A 97 5.76 1.82 -15.82
N ASP A 98 4.89 1.39 -14.92
CA ASP A 98 4.23 0.09 -15.00
C ASP A 98 3.17 0.06 -16.13
N GLN A 99 2.60 -1.11 -16.38
CA GLN A 99 1.61 -1.26 -17.44
C GLN A 99 0.30 -0.55 -17.11
N ALA A 100 -0.10 -0.54 -15.84
CA ALA A 100 -1.31 0.16 -15.41
C ALA A 100 -1.19 1.67 -15.64
N THR A 101 -0.05 2.25 -15.26
CA THR A 101 0.26 3.68 -15.52
C THR A 101 0.22 4.02 -17.00
N LYS A 102 0.89 3.21 -17.85
CA LYS A 102 0.91 3.43 -19.31
C LYS A 102 -0.49 3.36 -19.92
N ALA A 103 -1.26 2.34 -19.56
CA ALA A 103 -2.61 2.15 -20.09
C ALA A 103 -3.54 3.28 -19.64
N THR A 104 -3.48 3.69 -18.37
CA THR A 104 -4.28 4.78 -17.85
C THR A 104 -3.95 6.11 -18.54
N LEU A 105 -2.67 6.46 -18.71
CA LEU A 105 -2.27 7.66 -19.44
C LEU A 105 -2.78 7.64 -20.88
N ALA A 106 -2.65 6.51 -21.58
CA ALA A 106 -3.15 6.35 -22.95
C ALA A 106 -4.67 6.53 -23.02
N ASN A 107 -5.42 6.00 -22.06
CA ASN A 107 -6.87 6.16 -21.98
C ASN A 107 -7.27 7.64 -21.74
N MET A 108 -6.56 8.32 -20.84
CA MET A 108 -6.76 9.76 -20.60
C MET A 108 -6.43 10.61 -21.84
N ASP A 109 -5.35 10.28 -22.55
CA ASP A 109 -4.95 10.96 -23.79
C ASP A 109 -5.95 10.73 -24.93
N ALA A 110 -6.62 9.58 -24.93
CA ALA A 110 -7.73 9.28 -25.83
C ALA A 110 -9.05 9.98 -25.44
N GLY A 111 -9.06 10.77 -24.37
CA GLY A 111 -10.23 11.54 -23.93
C GLY A 111 -11.30 10.71 -23.22
N ARG A 112 -10.95 9.55 -22.67
CA ARG A 112 -11.92 8.77 -21.87
C ARG A 112 -12.30 9.52 -20.61
N GLU A 113 -13.54 9.34 -20.16
CA GLU A 113 -14.00 9.84 -18.87
C GLU A 113 -13.15 9.24 -17.71
N LEU A 114 -12.97 9.98 -16.61
CA LEU A 114 -12.12 9.55 -15.50
C LEU A 114 -12.49 8.17 -14.97
N THR A 115 -13.78 7.89 -14.84
CA THR A 115 -14.31 6.60 -14.38
C THR A 115 -14.04 5.43 -15.36
N ALA A 116 -13.61 5.73 -16.59
CA ALA A 116 -13.29 4.78 -17.65
C ALA A 116 -11.81 4.84 -18.08
N SER A 117 -11.00 5.68 -17.41
CA SER A 117 -9.59 5.86 -17.75
C SER A 117 -8.68 4.82 -17.12
N GLY A 118 -9.07 4.22 -16.01
CA GLY A 118 -8.28 3.18 -15.34
C GLY A 118 -7.99 1.99 -16.26
N SER A 119 -6.81 1.41 -16.10
CA SER A 119 -6.43 0.16 -16.76
C SER A 119 -7.26 -1.02 -16.25
N ASP A 120 -7.23 -2.13 -16.98
CA ASP A 120 -7.77 -3.42 -16.54
C ASP A 120 -6.78 -4.24 -15.70
N SER A 121 -5.73 -3.61 -15.18
CA SER A 121 -4.72 -4.25 -14.35
C SER A 121 -5.32 -4.74 -13.03
N ASP A 122 -4.99 -5.97 -12.68
CA ASP A 122 -5.32 -6.62 -11.41
C ASP A 122 -4.22 -6.45 -10.34
N ASP A 123 -3.32 -5.48 -10.54
CA ASP A 123 -2.24 -5.18 -9.61
C ASP A 123 -2.78 -4.55 -8.31
N LEU A 124 -2.43 -5.15 -7.18
CA LEU A 124 -2.87 -4.72 -5.84
C LEU A 124 -2.39 -3.29 -5.48
N ALA A 125 -1.38 -2.78 -6.17
CA ALA A 125 -0.85 -1.42 -5.95
C ALA A 125 -1.91 -0.33 -6.13
N GLY A 126 -2.91 -0.56 -6.98
CA GLY A 126 -4.05 0.35 -7.12
C GLY A 126 -4.78 0.58 -5.79
N ALA A 127 -4.99 -0.49 -5.02
CA ALA A 127 -5.60 -0.42 -3.70
C ALA A 127 -4.64 0.14 -2.63
N ALA A 128 -3.36 -0.24 -2.67
CA ALA A 128 -2.37 0.10 -1.63
C ALA A 128 -2.22 1.61 -1.41
N ARG A 129 -2.35 2.40 -2.46
CA ARG A 129 -2.25 3.85 -2.44
C ARG A 129 -3.28 4.54 -1.55
N MET A 130 -4.42 3.88 -1.27
CA MET A 130 -5.48 4.43 -0.42
C MET A 130 -5.03 4.79 0.99
N ALA A 131 -3.89 4.26 1.45
CA ALA A 131 -3.33 4.56 2.77
C ALA A 131 -3.16 6.08 3.02
N ALA A 132 -2.89 6.87 1.98
CA ALA A 132 -2.84 8.33 2.07
C ALA A 132 -4.15 8.98 2.54
N LEU A 133 -5.30 8.33 2.31
CA LEU A 133 -6.63 8.86 2.64
C LEU A 133 -7.03 8.59 4.10
N VAL A 134 -6.33 7.70 4.79
CA VAL A 134 -6.66 7.32 6.18
C VAL A 134 -6.56 8.52 7.12
N ALA A 135 -5.55 9.37 6.93
CA ALA A 135 -5.41 10.59 7.74
C ALA A 135 -6.52 11.62 7.45
N VAL A 136 -7.00 11.66 6.22
CA VAL A 136 -8.03 12.61 5.77
C VAL A 136 -9.41 12.23 6.32
N TYR A 137 -9.71 10.93 6.35
CA TYR A 137 -11.06 10.42 6.66
C TYR A 137 -11.08 9.50 7.90
N SER A 138 -10.20 9.74 8.88
CA SER A 138 -10.11 8.94 10.12
C SER A 138 -11.38 8.95 10.97
N ALA A 139 -12.29 9.90 10.73
CA ALA A 139 -13.56 10.04 11.42
C ALA A 139 -14.78 9.64 10.58
N ASP A 140 -14.62 9.43 9.27
CA ASP A 140 -15.71 9.17 8.33
C ASP A 140 -15.43 7.95 7.45
N GLN A 141 -15.98 6.79 7.83
CA GLN A 141 -15.81 5.54 7.11
C GLN A 141 -16.41 5.59 5.69
N GLN A 142 -17.56 6.23 5.52
CA GLN A 142 -18.24 6.25 4.23
C GLN A 142 -17.43 7.02 3.20
N GLU A 143 -16.89 8.18 3.59
CA GLU A 143 -16.02 8.98 2.74
C GLU A 143 -14.67 8.28 2.49
N LEU A 144 -14.10 7.61 3.49
CA LEU A 144 -12.87 6.81 3.31
C LEU A 144 -13.08 5.73 2.25
N VAL A 145 -14.16 4.97 2.35
CA VAL A 145 -14.53 3.91 1.39
C VAL A 145 -14.76 4.49 0.00
N ARG A 146 -15.56 5.55 -0.11
CA ARG A 146 -15.84 6.22 -1.39
C ARG A 146 -14.55 6.69 -2.07
N ALA A 147 -13.70 7.37 -1.33
CA ALA A 147 -12.44 7.92 -1.84
C ALA A 147 -11.44 6.80 -2.19
N ALA A 148 -11.35 5.74 -1.39
CA ALA A 148 -10.49 4.59 -1.64
C ALA A 148 -10.87 3.89 -2.96
N LYS A 149 -12.16 3.66 -3.20
CA LYS A 149 -12.65 3.06 -4.46
C LYS A 149 -12.38 3.96 -5.66
N ALA A 150 -12.70 5.25 -5.56
CA ALA A 150 -12.56 6.17 -6.67
C ALA A 150 -11.08 6.38 -7.07
N GLN A 151 -10.17 6.55 -6.10
CA GLN A 151 -8.75 6.68 -6.40
C GLN A 151 -8.17 5.40 -7.00
N THR A 152 -8.68 4.22 -6.60
CA THR A 152 -8.26 2.94 -7.17
C THR A 152 -8.73 2.80 -8.62
N ALA A 153 -10.02 3.01 -8.88
CA ALA A 153 -10.62 2.91 -10.20
C ALA A 153 -9.97 3.85 -11.22
N LEU A 154 -9.44 5.00 -10.78
CA LEU A 154 -8.77 5.96 -11.67
C LEU A 154 -7.61 5.33 -12.47
N THR A 155 -6.91 4.36 -11.89
CA THR A 155 -5.73 3.73 -12.52
C THR A 155 -5.85 2.21 -12.66
N HIS A 156 -6.64 1.56 -11.82
CA HIS A 156 -6.88 0.12 -11.79
C HIS A 156 -8.38 -0.12 -11.70
N ASN A 157 -9.02 -0.31 -12.84
CA ASN A 157 -10.47 -0.48 -12.93
C ASN A 157 -10.88 -1.97 -12.96
N ASP A 158 -10.11 -2.84 -12.32
CA ASP A 158 -10.49 -4.22 -12.00
C ASP A 158 -11.38 -4.22 -10.74
N GLY A 159 -12.53 -4.89 -10.82
CA GLY A 159 -13.51 -4.90 -9.72
C GLY A 159 -12.94 -5.45 -8.40
N ARG A 160 -12.08 -6.47 -8.45
CA ARG A 160 -11.47 -7.09 -7.27
C ARG A 160 -10.45 -6.19 -6.61
N VAL A 161 -9.70 -5.39 -7.39
CA VAL A 161 -8.77 -4.39 -6.85
C VAL A 161 -9.53 -3.26 -6.18
N ILE A 162 -10.64 -2.81 -6.76
CA ILE A 162 -11.53 -1.80 -6.17
C ILE A 162 -12.17 -2.33 -4.88
N ASP A 163 -12.63 -3.58 -4.87
CA ASP A 163 -13.20 -4.24 -3.69
C ASP A 163 -12.16 -4.43 -2.59
N SER A 164 -10.89 -4.71 -2.96
CA SER A 164 -9.79 -4.74 -1.99
C SER A 164 -9.56 -3.39 -1.34
N ALA A 165 -9.64 -2.29 -2.09
CA ALA A 165 -9.52 -0.95 -1.51
C ALA A 165 -10.66 -0.66 -0.51
N GLU A 166 -11.89 -1.05 -0.83
CA GLU A 166 -13.02 -0.96 0.10
C GLU A 166 -12.80 -1.83 1.35
N PHE A 167 -12.38 -3.09 1.16
CA PHE A 167 -12.09 -4.01 2.26
C PHE A 167 -11.07 -3.41 3.24
N PHE A 168 -9.95 -2.92 2.73
CA PHE A 168 -8.91 -2.32 3.57
C PHE A 168 -9.34 -0.99 4.21
N ALA A 169 -10.17 -0.18 3.53
CA ALA A 169 -10.72 1.05 4.08
C ALA A 169 -11.60 0.77 5.31
N ARG A 170 -12.49 -0.22 5.22
CA ARG A 170 -13.34 -0.65 6.33
C ARG A 170 -12.52 -1.26 7.47
N THR A 171 -11.59 -2.15 7.13
CA THR A 171 -10.72 -2.82 8.10
C THR A 171 -9.88 -1.80 8.88
N VAL A 172 -9.15 -0.91 8.20
CA VAL A 172 -8.31 0.08 8.88
C VAL A 172 -9.13 1.06 9.71
N PHE A 173 -10.33 1.42 9.26
CA PHE A 173 -11.22 2.27 10.04
C PHE A 173 -11.64 1.60 11.36
N SER A 174 -12.00 0.31 11.32
CA SER A 174 -12.34 -0.47 12.52
C SER A 174 -11.13 -0.60 13.47
N VAL A 175 -9.93 -0.78 12.92
CA VAL A 175 -8.69 -0.80 13.71
C VAL A 175 -8.45 0.55 14.39
N LEU A 176 -8.66 1.68 13.71
CA LEU A 176 -8.56 3.02 14.31
C LEU A 176 -9.58 3.24 15.44
N LYS A 177 -10.68 2.49 15.46
CA LYS A 177 -11.67 2.49 16.56
C LYS A 177 -11.31 1.51 17.70
N GLY A 178 -10.15 0.86 17.63
CA GLY A 178 -9.62 -0.01 18.68
C GLY A 178 -9.92 -1.49 18.49
N GLN A 179 -10.43 -1.90 17.34
CA GLN A 179 -10.62 -3.32 17.04
C GLN A 179 -9.28 -3.95 16.63
N PRO A 180 -8.91 -5.14 17.17
CA PRO A 180 -7.69 -5.84 16.73
C PRO A 180 -7.71 -6.14 15.23
N PRO A 181 -6.56 -6.04 14.51
CA PRO A 181 -6.49 -6.14 13.06
C PRO A 181 -7.16 -7.38 12.46
N VAL A 182 -6.94 -8.55 13.04
CA VAL A 182 -7.52 -9.80 12.57
C VAL A 182 -9.04 -9.79 12.75
N ALA A 183 -9.53 -9.41 13.93
CA ALA A 183 -10.97 -9.33 14.19
C ALA A 183 -11.68 -8.29 13.31
N ALA A 184 -11.01 -7.15 13.03
CA ALA A 184 -11.51 -6.14 12.11
C ALA A 184 -11.63 -6.66 10.68
N ALA A 185 -10.63 -7.44 10.23
CA ALA A 185 -10.65 -8.04 8.91
C ALA A 185 -11.73 -9.13 8.77
N GLU A 186 -11.83 -10.04 9.76
CA GLU A 186 -12.86 -11.08 9.80
C GLU A 186 -14.27 -10.49 9.80
N GLN A 187 -14.53 -9.49 10.67
CA GLN A 187 -15.82 -8.84 10.69
C GLN A 187 -16.14 -8.10 9.39
N THR A 188 -15.17 -7.39 8.80
CA THR A 188 -15.36 -6.71 7.51
C THR A 188 -15.68 -7.71 6.40
N LEU A 189 -15.01 -8.87 6.40
CA LEU A 189 -15.26 -9.96 5.46
C LEU A 189 -16.70 -10.47 5.58
N ASP A 190 -17.12 -10.81 6.79
CA ASP A 190 -18.46 -11.38 7.07
C ASP A 190 -19.57 -10.39 6.74
N ASP A 191 -19.42 -9.11 7.13
CA ASP A 191 -20.47 -8.11 6.98
C ASP A 191 -20.65 -7.61 5.55
N HIS A 192 -19.57 -7.61 4.73
CA HIS A 192 -19.59 -6.91 3.45
C HIS A 192 -19.09 -7.72 2.25
N PHE A 193 -18.35 -8.81 2.46
CA PHE A 193 -17.64 -9.51 1.39
C PHE A 193 -17.85 -11.03 1.39
N ALA A 194 -18.79 -11.60 2.16
CA ALA A 194 -18.99 -13.05 2.30
C ALA A 194 -19.14 -13.76 0.93
N ASP A 195 -19.88 -13.17 0.00
CA ASP A 195 -20.11 -13.69 -1.35
C ASP A 195 -19.21 -13.02 -2.43
N ASN A 196 -18.24 -12.20 -2.02
CA ASN A 196 -17.40 -11.45 -2.95
C ASN A 196 -16.21 -12.31 -3.44
N PRO A 197 -15.76 -12.14 -4.70
CA PRO A 197 -14.60 -12.87 -5.24
C PRO A 197 -13.30 -12.77 -4.42
N ILE A 198 -13.11 -11.68 -3.64
CA ILE A 198 -11.91 -11.52 -2.79
C ILE A 198 -11.98 -12.32 -1.48
N ALA A 199 -13.14 -12.82 -1.08
CA ALA A 199 -13.34 -13.48 0.22
C ALA A 199 -12.36 -14.63 0.46
N SER A 200 -12.20 -15.51 -0.54
CA SER A 200 -11.29 -16.64 -0.44
C SER A 200 -9.82 -16.22 -0.30
N LEU A 201 -9.42 -15.13 -0.95
CA LEU A 201 -8.05 -14.61 -0.87
C LEU A 201 -7.76 -14.01 0.52
N VAL A 202 -8.73 -13.30 1.09
CA VAL A 202 -8.63 -12.75 2.45
C VAL A 202 -8.53 -13.89 3.46
N SER A 203 -9.44 -14.87 3.40
CA SER A 203 -9.45 -16.04 4.30
C SER A 203 -8.15 -16.83 4.21
N MET A 204 -7.65 -17.10 3.00
CA MET A 204 -6.38 -17.79 2.75
C MET A 204 -5.20 -17.08 3.47
N GLY A 205 -5.15 -15.76 3.43
CA GLY A 205 -4.13 -14.99 4.13
C GLY A 205 -4.26 -15.08 5.65
N LEU A 206 -5.46 -14.90 6.19
CA LEU A 206 -5.75 -14.97 7.63
C LEU A 206 -5.41 -16.36 8.22
N GLU A 207 -5.79 -17.44 7.55
CA GLU A 207 -5.56 -18.82 7.97
C GLU A 207 -4.09 -19.21 7.97
N SER A 208 -3.26 -18.51 7.21
CA SER A 208 -1.83 -18.80 7.10
C SER A 208 -0.96 -18.24 8.23
N ARG A 209 -1.53 -17.53 9.19
CA ARG A 209 -0.82 -16.74 10.23
C ARG A 209 0.27 -17.48 11.00
N ASP A 210 0.13 -18.81 11.19
CA ASP A 210 1.09 -19.61 11.94
C ASP A 210 2.21 -20.22 11.08
N ARG A 211 2.20 -19.94 9.77
CA ARG A 211 3.14 -20.48 8.79
C ARG A 211 4.34 -19.56 8.61
N ASP A 212 5.46 -20.11 8.11
CA ASP A 212 6.63 -19.32 7.73
C ASP A 212 6.30 -18.33 6.60
N THR A 213 6.66 -17.05 6.78
CA THR A 213 6.27 -15.97 5.86
C THR A 213 6.88 -16.13 4.47
N ARG A 214 8.16 -16.48 4.37
CA ARG A 214 8.81 -16.62 3.05
C ARG A 214 8.21 -17.77 2.25
N GLN A 215 7.98 -18.90 2.92
CA GLN A 215 7.36 -20.06 2.29
C GLN A 215 5.92 -19.75 1.89
N THR A 216 5.15 -19.13 2.77
CA THR A 216 3.74 -18.78 2.53
C THR A 216 3.58 -17.81 1.35
N ILE A 217 4.39 -16.75 1.30
CA ILE A 217 4.35 -15.78 0.20
C ILE A 217 4.85 -16.42 -1.11
N ALA A 218 5.83 -17.31 -1.05
CA ALA A 218 6.24 -18.05 -2.25
C ALA A 218 5.13 -18.96 -2.79
N GLU A 219 4.34 -19.59 -1.92
CA GLU A 219 3.19 -20.42 -2.30
C GLU A 219 2.01 -19.62 -2.84
N PHE A 220 1.71 -18.44 -2.27
CA PHE A 220 0.69 -17.54 -2.82
C PHE A 220 1.11 -16.94 -4.16
N GLY A 221 2.42 -16.89 -4.41
CA GLY A 221 3.06 -16.16 -5.50
C GLY A 221 3.60 -14.83 -5.03
N GLN A 222 4.74 -14.44 -5.59
CA GLN A 222 5.43 -13.19 -5.25
C GLN A 222 5.06 -12.04 -6.21
N MET A 223 3.98 -12.21 -6.99
CA MET A 223 3.57 -11.29 -8.06
C MET A 223 2.79 -10.09 -7.49
N CYS A 224 2.60 -9.08 -8.35
CA CYS A 224 1.79 -7.90 -8.06
C CYS A 224 0.29 -8.14 -8.14
N SER A 225 -0.15 -9.21 -8.83
CA SER A 225 -1.57 -9.52 -9.00
C SER A 225 -2.29 -9.72 -7.66
N ILE A 226 -3.57 -9.42 -7.64
CA ILE A 226 -4.40 -9.54 -6.45
C ILE A 226 -4.39 -10.96 -5.88
N GLU A 227 -4.32 -11.99 -6.72
CA GLU A 227 -4.29 -13.39 -6.30
C GLU A 227 -3.10 -13.71 -5.38
N ALA A 228 -1.97 -13.06 -5.60
CA ALA A 228 -0.76 -13.23 -4.77
C ALA A 228 -0.64 -12.16 -3.69
N GLY A 229 -0.90 -10.90 -4.06
CA GLY A 229 -0.67 -9.75 -3.20
C GLY A 229 -1.64 -9.66 -2.03
N LEU A 230 -2.95 -9.92 -2.25
CA LEU A 230 -3.97 -9.79 -1.21
C LEU A 230 -3.79 -10.82 -0.09
N PRO A 231 -3.70 -12.15 -0.37
CA PRO A 231 -3.45 -13.10 0.70
C PRO A 231 -2.09 -12.88 1.39
N GLY A 232 -1.08 -12.40 0.66
CA GLY A 232 0.22 -12.04 1.24
C GLY A 232 0.11 -10.86 2.23
N ALA A 233 -0.65 -9.82 1.91
CA ALA A 233 -0.90 -8.70 2.83
C ALA A 233 -1.68 -9.15 4.07
N MET A 234 -2.70 -10.00 3.90
CA MET A 234 -3.48 -10.55 5.02
C MET A 234 -2.67 -11.47 5.91
N HIS A 235 -1.76 -12.29 5.32
CA HIS A 235 -0.80 -13.09 6.07
C HIS A 235 0.05 -12.21 7.01
N LEU A 236 0.63 -11.14 6.46
CA LEU A 236 1.47 -10.23 7.24
C LEU A 236 0.70 -9.56 8.37
N ILE A 237 -0.52 -9.09 8.11
CA ILE A 237 -1.38 -8.48 9.11
C ILE A 237 -1.70 -9.47 10.22
N ALA A 238 -2.09 -10.70 9.86
CA ALA A 238 -2.49 -11.71 10.83
C ALA A 238 -1.32 -12.24 11.67
N ARG A 239 -0.18 -12.50 11.03
CA ARG A 239 0.99 -13.05 11.70
C ARG A 239 1.71 -12.04 12.59
N TYR A 240 1.76 -10.78 12.17
CA TYR A 240 2.53 -9.73 12.85
C TYR A 240 1.65 -8.69 13.54
N ALA A 241 0.41 -9.05 13.88
CA ALA A 241 -0.39 -8.25 14.78
C ALA A 241 0.37 -7.99 16.08
N GLY A 242 0.69 -6.72 16.38
CA GLY A 242 1.52 -6.35 17.53
C GLY A 242 3.03 -6.20 17.25
N ASP A 243 3.54 -6.49 16.03
CA ASP A 243 4.96 -6.34 15.67
C ASP A 243 5.15 -5.85 14.22
N LEU A 244 4.77 -4.59 13.97
CA LEU A 244 4.86 -3.95 12.65
C LEU A 244 6.26 -4.05 12.06
N ALA A 245 7.29 -3.72 12.85
CA ALA A 245 8.66 -3.66 12.32
C ALA A 245 9.14 -5.02 11.81
N THR A 246 8.90 -6.09 12.58
CA THR A 246 9.22 -7.46 12.12
C THR A 246 8.38 -7.83 10.90
N GLY A 247 7.08 -7.51 10.89
CA GLY A 247 6.21 -7.80 9.75
C GLY A 247 6.69 -7.19 8.44
N LEU A 248 7.11 -5.92 8.46
CA LEU A 248 7.63 -5.24 7.27
C LEU A 248 9.01 -5.77 6.83
N VAL A 249 9.86 -6.15 7.79
CA VAL A 249 11.14 -6.81 7.47
C VAL A 249 10.89 -8.18 6.83
N GLU A 250 10.01 -9.01 7.38
CA GLU A 250 9.70 -10.33 6.78
C GLU A 250 9.01 -10.20 5.42
N ASN A 251 8.19 -9.16 5.22
CA ASN A 251 7.63 -8.85 3.92
C ASN A 251 8.70 -8.68 2.84
N VAL A 252 9.72 -7.85 3.08
CA VAL A 252 10.79 -7.60 2.10
C VAL A 252 11.72 -8.79 1.96
N MET A 253 11.95 -9.55 3.04
CA MET A 253 12.73 -10.78 3.00
C MET A 253 12.03 -11.91 2.23
N ALA A 254 10.70 -11.85 2.06
CA ALA A 254 9.95 -12.78 1.22
C ALA A 254 10.07 -12.45 -0.29
N GLY A 255 10.62 -11.31 -0.66
CA GLY A 255 10.90 -10.93 -2.05
C GLY A 255 9.67 -10.65 -2.91
N GLY A 256 9.89 -10.55 -4.22
CA GLY A 256 8.88 -10.28 -5.21
C GLY A 256 8.31 -8.85 -5.13
N ASP A 257 7.03 -8.68 -5.43
CA ASP A 257 6.33 -7.41 -5.22
C ASP A 257 6.02 -7.20 -3.74
N SER A 258 7.02 -6.73 -3.02
CA SER A 258 6.91 -6.46 -1.58
C SER A 258 6.31 -5.09 -1.27
N SER A 259 6.22 -4.18 -2.24
CA SER A 259 5.76 -2.81 -2.00
C SER A 259 4.26 -2.76 -1.72
N ALA A 260 3.40 -3.11 -2.68
CA ALA A 260 1.94 -3.03 -2.50
C ALA A 260 1.47 -3.83 -1.28
N ARG A 261 1.97 -5.07 -1.15
CA ARG A 261 1.71 -5.96 -0.02
C ARG A 261 2.12 -5.34 1.31
N GLY A 262 3.32 -4.75 1.35
CA GLY A 262 3.86 -4.08 2.53
C GLY A 262 3.11 -2.80 2.89
N MET A 263 2.72 -1.98 1.91
CA MET A 263 1.97 -0.74 2.14
C MET A 263 0.64 -1.00 2.85
N LEU A 264 -0.12 -2.02 2.41
CA LEU A 264 -1.38 -2.40 3.05
C LEU A 264 -1.17 -2.96 4.46
N ALA A 265 -0.18 -3.83 4.64
CA ALA A 265 0.16 -4.34 5.97
C ALA A 265 0.66 -3.22 6.89
N GLY A 266 1.54 -2.36 6.41
CA GLY A 266 2.07 -1.23 7.17
C GLY A 266 0.99 -0.22 7.58
N MET A 267 0.00 0.01 6.71
CA MET A 267 -1.17 0.84 7.02
C MET A 267 -1.97 0.26 8.19
N VAL A 268 -2.36 -1.00 8.10
CA VAL A 268 -3.21 -1.64 9.12
C VAL A 268 -2.47 -1.81 10.44
N LEU A 269 -1.23 -2.29 10.42
CA LEU A 269 -0.41 -2.46 11.62
C LEU A 269 0.01 -1.11 12.23
N GLY A 270 0.21 -0.08 11.42
CA GLY A 270 0.46 1.29 11.89
C GLY A 270 -0.75 1.89 12.59
N ALA A 271 -1.96 1.66 12.06
CA ALA A 271 -3.21 2.04 12.69
C ALA A 271 -3.42 1.37 14.06
N ASP A 272 -3.00 0.12 14.20
CA ASP A 272 -3.09 -0.65 15.44
C ASP A 272 -2.09 -0.18 16.49
N GLN A 273 -0.80 -0.09 16.12
CA GLN A 273 0.30 0.03 17.07
C GLN A 273 0.80 1.46 17.26
N GLY A 274 0.42 2.39 16.39
CA GLY A 274 0.82 3.81 16.47
C GLY A 274 2.27 4.06 16.05
N MET A 275 2.67 5.35 16.13
CA MET A 275 3.98 5.82 15.65
C MET A 275 5.19 5.16 16.31
N THR A 276 5.06 4.76 17.57
CA THR A 276 6.18 4.15 18.33
C THR A 276 6.57 2.76 17.84
N ALA A 277 5.72 2.09 17.07
CA ALA A 277 6.01 0.80 16.47
C ALA A 277 6.85 0.92 15.17
N ILE A 278 6.90 2.11 14.58
CA ILE A 278 7.71 2.38 13.39
C ILE A 278 9.12 2.78 13.85
N PRO A 279 10.18 2.05 13.45
CA PRO A 279 11.54 2.43 13.83
C PRO A 279 11.86 3.88 13.44
N GLU A 280 12.39 4.65 14.38
CA GLU A 280 12.70 6.07 14.18
C GLU A 280 13.64 6.28 12.97
N ALA A 281 14.61 5.39 12.78
CA ALA A 281 15.52 5.44 11.64
C ALA A 281 14.76 5.42 10.30
N TRP A 282 13.68 4.64 10.18
CA TRP A 282 12.87 4.60 8.95
C TRP A 282 12.17 5.93 8.67
N ILE A 283 11.77 6.65 9.72
CA ILE A 283 11.18 7.99 9.56
C ILE A 283 12.24 9.03 9.19
N VAL A 284 13.41 8.98 9.84
CA VAL A 284 14.45 10.00 9.66
C VAL A 284 15.16 9.84 8.32
N GLU A 285 15.42 8.61 7.89
CA GLU A 285 16.16 8.30 6.66
C GLU A 285 15.29 8.36 5.39
N MET A 286 13.96 8.48 5.53
CA MET A 286 13.04 8.60 4.38
C MET A 286 13.20 9.96 3.71
N THR A 287 13.51 9.98 2.42
CA THR A 287 13.79 11.22 1.67
C THR A 287 12.63 12.21 1.72
N ALA A 288 11.39 11.73 1.65
CA ALA A 288 10.19 12.56 1.67
C ALA A 288 9.65 12.87 3.08
N ALA A 289 10.34 12.47 4.17
CA ALA A 289 9.82 12.57 5.54
C ALA A 289 9.36 13.99 5.93
N GLY A 290 10.15 15.01 5.55
CA GLY A 290 9.79 16.41 5.81
C GLY A 290 8.48 16.81 5.14
N ARG A 291 8.31 16.40 3.88
CA ARG A 291 7.10 16.70 3.10
C ARG A 291 5.87 15.97 3.64
N ILE A 292 6.00 14.69 3.97
CA ILE A 292 4.89 13.91 4.56
C ILE A 292 4.45 14.53 5.89
N ARG A 293 5.40 14.91 6.74
CA ARG A 293 5.09 15.57 8.03
C ARG A 293 4.34 16.88 7.84
N GLU A 294 4.78 17.72 6.90
CA GLU A 294 4.11 18.97 6.55
C GLU A 294 2.65 18.74 6.12
N LEU A 295 2.44 17.80 5.20
CA LEU A 295 1.11 17.47 4.68
C LEU A 295 0.17 16.93 5.76
N LEU A 296 0.65 16.00 6.58
CA LEU A 296 -0.14 15.41 7.67
C LEU A 296 -0.47 16.43 8.76
N SER A 297 0.41 17.40 9.03
CA SER A 297 0.14 18.45 10.03
C SER A 297 -0.92 19.47 9.58
N GLY A 298 -1.26 19.48 8.29
CA GLY A 298 -2.29 20.35 7.70
C GLY A 298 -3.69 19.71 7.61
N LEU A 299 -3.79 18.42 7.95
CA LEU A 299 -5.03 17.64 7.95
C LEU A 299 -5.67 17.58 9.34
#